data_986f6dfacdc17a4dfa9db88518b41a63
#
_entry.id   986f6dfacdc17a4dfa9db88518b41a63
#
_cell.length_a   1.000
_cell.length_b   1.000
_cell.length_c   1.000
_cell.angle_alpha   90.00
_cell.angle_beta   90.00
_cell.angle_gamma   90.00
#
_symmetry.space_group_name_H-M   'P 1'
#
loop_
_entity.id
_entity.type
_entity.pdbx_description
1 polymer ?
#
loop_
_entity_poly.entity_id
_entity_poly.type
_entity_poly.pdbx_seq_one_letter_code
_entity_poly.pdbx_strand_id
1 'polypeptide(L)'
;MDPLLLSRIQFAANISFHILFPTITIALGWVLLFFKLRYNATGDSAWMRAYFFWVKVFALSFALGVVSGITMSFQFGTNWPGFMEVVGNIAGPLLAYEVLTAFFLEAVFLGIMLFGFRRVSNRVHTFATVAVAVGTTLSAFWILALNSWMHTPAGFEMRDGQAFATDWLAILFNPSFPYRLSHMLIASGLTAAFLIAGLSALRFLVGDRSEAMWKALRTGVFLGAVLIPVQIFVGDLHGLNTLEHQPAKVAAMEANWETRSNVPLVLFAWPDEEARENRFEIAIPNGASLILKHHAEGVVPGLNDFIGEHPPVAPVFWSFRVMVGMGMLMLALSWTGAFFLWRRGTLPKPLFFAFAGMAFSGWIATLAGWYTTEIGRQPWLVQGVLMTHDAVADLPGSHVAFTVFGYILLYIILLVIYLGVLTYLALKAAKDGDSSPLPEVEDRPMSQPVQPAE
;
A
#
# COMPACT_ATOMS: atom_id res chain seq x y z
N MET A 1 26.90 4.41 -18.65
CA MET A 1 25.51 4.34 -18.15
C MET A 1 25.29 5.53 -17.22
N ASP A 2 24.18 6.22 -17.36
CA ASP A 2 23.86 7.39 -16.54
C ASP A 2 23.63 6.99 -15.07
N PRO A 3 24.44 7.47 -14.10
CA PRO A 3 24.29 7.14 -12.70
C PRO A 3 22.97 7.60 -12.10
N LEU A 4 22.43 8.75 -12.53
CA LEU A 4 21.15 9.28 -12.07
C LEU A 4 20.00 8.31 -12.45
N LEU A 5 19.95 7.89 -13.72
CA LEU A 5 18.93 6.96 -14.19
C LEU A 5 19.01 5.63 -13.43
N LEU A 6 20.23 5.10 -13.24
CA LEU A 6 20.44 3.84 -12.51
C LEU A 6 20.02 3.96 -11.04
N SER A 7 20.35 5.06 -10.35
CA SER A 7 19.94 5.30 -8.96
C SER A 7 18.42 5.43 -8.84
N ARG A 8 17.75 6.04 -9.82
CA ARG A 8 16.27 6.10 -9.88
C ARG A 8 15.67 4.71 -10.07
N ILE A 9 16.22 3.90 -10.99
CA ILE A 9 15.77 2.50 -11.20
C ILE A 9 15.96 1.68 -9.94
N GLN A 10 17.10 1.81 -9.25
CA GLN A 10 17.39 1.10 -8.01
C GLN A 10 16.39 1.43 -6.90
N PHE A 11 16.13 2.72 -6.70
CA PHE A 11 15.15 3.15 -5.69
C PHE A 11 13.73 2.71 -6.07
N ALA A 12 13.35 2.86 -7.34
CA ALA A 12 12.06 2.42 -7.83
C ALA A 12 11.85 0.90 -7.65
N ALA A 13 12.86 0.08 -7.94
CA ALA A 13 12.81 -1.37 -7.72
C ALA A 13 12.66 -1.70 -6.22
N ASN A 14 13.43 -1.02 -5.35
CA ASN A 14 13.37 -1.23 -3.91
C ASN A 14 12.00 -0.87 -3.33
N ILE A 15 11.50 0.34 -3.60
CA ILE A 15 10.20 0.76 -3.08
C ILE A 15 9.05 -0.08 -3.67
N SER A 16 9.14 -0.47 -4.96
CA SER A 16 8.14 -1.33 -5.59
C SER A 16 8.05 -2.70 -4.91
N PHE A 17 9.18 -3.28 -4.53
CA PHE A 17 9.21 -4.52 -3.75
C PHE A 17 8.75 -4.29 -2.31
N HIS A 18 9.27 -3.25 -1.64
CA HIS A 18 8.97 -2.97 -0.24
C HIS A 18 7.47 -2.74 0.01
N ILE A 19 6.82 -1.88 -0.79
CA ILE A 19 5.44 -1.46 -0.55
C ILE A 19 4.43 -2.60 -0.62
N LEU A 20 4.76 -3.72 -1.29
CA LEU A 20 3.89 -4.89 -1.40
C LEU A 20 3.52 -5.46 -0.03
N PHE A 21 4.43 -5.45 0.91
CA PHE A 21 4.25 -6.09 2.22
C PHE A 21 3.54 -5.20 3.24
N PRO A 22 3.92 -3.93 3.45
CA PRO A 22 3.15 -3.02 4.29
C PRO A 22 1.70 -2.87 3.86
N THR A 23 1.41 -2.85 2.56
CA THR A 23 0.02 -2.80 2.06
C THR A 23 -0.83 -4.00 2.46
N ILE A 24 -0.21 -5.14 2.77
CA ILE A 24 -0.91 -6.27 3.37
C ILE A 24 -1.01 -6.09 4.88
N THR A 25 0.12 -5.82 5.57
CA THR A 25 0.20 -5.90 7.03
C THR A 25 -0.58 -4.81 7.73
N ILE A 26 -0.64 -3.58 7.18
CA ILE A 26 -1.39 -2.46 7.76
C ILE A 26 -2.85 -2.85 8.02
N ALA A 27 -3.54 -3.42 7.04
CA ALA A 27 -4.94 -3.79 7.19
C ALA A 27 -5.13 -5.21 7.74
N LEU A 28 -4.23 -6.15 7.42
CA LEU A 28 -4.34 -7.53 7.91
C LEU A 28 -4.24 -7.58 9.44
N GLY A 29 -3.48 -6.69 10.08
CA GLY A 29 -3.46 -6.54 11.54
C GLY A 29 -4.86 -6.31 12.14
N TRP A 30 -5.65 -5.43 11.52
CA TRP A 30 -7.03 -5.14 11.92
C TRP A 30 -7.98 -6.31 11.62
N VAL A 31 -7.79 -7.03 10.52
CA VAL A 31 -8.58 -8.25 10.23
C VAL A 31 -8.27 -9.36 11.24
N LEU A 32 -7.00 -9.52 11.62
CA LEU A 32 -6.61 -10.45 12.70
C LEU A 32 -7.28 -10.07 14.03
N LEU A 33 -7.30 -8.78 14.37
CA LEU A 33 -8.02 -8.29 15.53
C LEU A 33 -9.52 -8.60 15.43
N PHE A 34 -10.13 -8.38 14.27
CA PHE A 34 -11.53 -8.74 14.05
C PHE A 34 -11.77 -10.24 14.28
N PHE A 35 -10.97 -11.14 13.73
CA PHE A 35 -11.10 -12.59 13.96
C PHE A 35 -10.94 -12.93 15.44
N LYS A 36 -9.98 -12.32 16.14
CA LYS A 36 -9.76 -12.51 17.57
C LYS A 36 -10.96 -12.08 18.40
N LEU A 37 -11.52 -10.91 18.12
CA LEU A 37 -12.70 -10.39 18.82
C LEU A 37 -13.96 -11.24 18.55
N ARG A 38 -14.12 -11.73 17.30
CA ARG A 38 -15.22 -12.67 16.97
C ARG A 38 -15.09 -13.97 17.73
N TYR A 39 -13.88 -14.53 17.84
CA TYR A 39 -13.63 -15.69 18.68
C TYR A 39 -13.97 -15.42 20.14
N ASN A 40 -13.49 -14.30 20.71
CA ASN A 40 -13.75 -13.95 22.10
C ASN A 40 -15.25 -13.77 22.41
N ALA A 41 -16.03 -13.28 21.43
CA ALA A 41 -17.46 -13.04 21.61
C ALA A 41 -18.33 -14.29 21.40
N THR A 42 -17.91 -15.23 20.53
CA THR A 42 -18.75 -16.36 20.12
C THR A 42 -18.27 -17.73 20.62
N GLY A 43 -17.03 -17.84 21.08
CA GLY A 43 -16.37 -19.12 21.39
C GLY A 43 -16.12 -20.02 20.15
N ASP A 44 -16.48 -19.57 18.95
CA ASP A 44 -16.39 -20.37 17.74
C ASP A 44 -14.95 -20.49 17.24
N SER A 45 -14.44 -21.71 17.37
CA SER A 45 -13.06 -22.07 17.03
C SER A 45 -12.67 -21.82 15.58
N ALA A 46 -13.62 -21.73 14.64
CA ALA A 46 -13.33 -21.46 13.24
C ALA A 46 -12.73 -20.04 13.04
N TRP A 47 -13.14 -19.06 13.85
CA TRP A 47 -12.51 -17.74 13.85
C TRP A 47 -11.04 -17.79 14.28
N MET A 48 -10.73 -18.63 15.27
CA MET A 48 -9.36 -18.77 15.75
C MET A 48 -8.48 -19.55 14.78
N ARG A 49 -9.04 -20.55 14.07
CA ARG A 49 -8.34 -21.21 12.94
C ARG A 49 -8.05 -20.25 11.81
N ALA A 50 -9.00 -19.38 11.45
CA ALA A 50 -8.76 -18.31 10.49
C ALA A 50 -7.64 -17.36 10.98
N TYR A 51 -7.67 -16.93 12.24
CA TYR A 51 -6.63 -16.12 12.85
C TYR A 51 -5.25 -16.77 12.71
N PHE A 52 -5.08 -18.04 13.08
CA PHE A 52 -3.79 -18.74 13.03
C PHE A 52 -3.26 -18.99 11.61
N PHE A 53 -4.13 -19.09 10.63
CA PHE A 53 -3.71 -19.11 9.25
C PHE A 53 -3.17 -17.73 8.83
N TRP A 54 -3.95 -16.68 9.07
CA TRP A 54 -3.63 -15.33 8.59
C TRP A 54 -2.51 -14.65 9.36
N VAL A 55 -2.29 -15.00 10.64
CA VAL A 55 -1.12 -14.46 11.37
C VAL A 55 0.20 -14.99 10.82
N LYS A 56 0.24 -16.18 10.22
CA LYS A 56 1.43 -16.69 9.52
C LYS A 56 1.70 -15.91 8.24
N VAL A 57 0.63 -15.57 7.49
CA VAL A 57 0.73 -14.72 6.31
C VAL A 57 1.21 -13.32 6.71
N PHE A 58 0.66 -12.77 7.80
CA PHE A 58 1.12 -11.51 8.37
C PHE A 58 2.61 -11.54 8.72
N ALA A 59 3.06 -12.54 9.47
CA ALA A 59 4.46 -12.65 9.88
C ALA A 59 5.43 -12.79 8.70
N LEU A 60 5.05 -13.55 7.67
CA LEU A 60 5.84 -13.68 6.45
C LEU A 60 5.95 -12.34 5.70
N SER A 61 4.83 -11.63 5.55
CA SER A 61 4.79 -10.30 4.91
C SER A 61 5.58 -9.29 5.72
N PHE A 62 5.42 -9.27 7.05
CA PHE A 62 6.15 -8.39 7.95
C PHE A 62 7.67 -8.59 7.85
N ALA A 63 8.15 -9.84 7.86
CA ALA A 63 9.57 -10.13 7.75
C ALA A 63 10.18 -9.59 6.45
N LEU A 64 9.50 -9.74 5.32
CA LEU A 64 9.97 -9.19 4.04
C LEU A 64 9.87 -7.67 3.98
N GLY A 65 8.85 -7.09 4.58
CA GLY A 65 8.72 -5.65 4.76
C GLY A 65 9.91 -5.06 5.52
N VAL A 66 10.29 -5.67 6.64
CA VAL A 66 11.45 -5.25 7.46
C VAL A 66 12.76 -5.34 6.65
N VAL A 67 13.03 -6.48 6.01
CA VAL A 67 14.26 -6.66 5.22
C VAL A 67 14.38 -5.62 4.11
N SER A 68 13.32 -5.40 3.35
CA SER A 68 13.33 -4.42 2.26
C SER A 68 13.32 -2.97 2.75
N GLY A 69 12.70 -2.69 3.90
CA GLY A 69 12.70 -1.36 4.52
C GLY A 69 14.08 -0.93 5.02
N ILE A 70 14.85 -1.85 5.60
CA ILE A 70 16.23 -1.58 6.00
C ILE A 70 17.07 -1.22 4.78
N THR A 71 16.97 -1.98 3.67
CA THR A 71 17.73 -1.67 2.45
C THR A 71 17.33 -0.31 1.85
N MET A 72 16.05 0.07 1.94
CA MET A 72 15.56 1.37 1.50
C MET A 72 16.16 2.51 2.34
N SER A 73 16.23 2.35 3.66
CA SER A 73 16.81 3.35 4.57
C SER A 73 18.27 3.62 4.28
N PHE A 74 19.04 2.60 3.91
CA PHE A 74 20.44 2.79 3.51
C PHE A 74 20.59 3.62 2.23
N GLN A 75 19.65 3.55 1.28
CA GLN A 75 19.74 4.30 0.03
C GLN A 75 19.65 5.82 0.23
N PHE A 76 19.04 6.29 1.32
CA PHE A 76 19.02 7.73 1.65
C PHE A 76 20.42 8.29 1.91
N GLY A 77 21.36 7.48 2.41
CA GLY A 77 22.74 7.89 2.61
C GLY A 77 23.70 7.50 1.50
N THR A 78 23.40 6.45 0.73
CA THR A 78 24.30 5.92 -0.31
C THR A 78 24.02 6.48 -1.69
N ASN A 79 22.78 6.43 -2.14
CA ASN A 79 22.38 6.86 -3.50
C ASN A 79 21.85 8.29 -3.53
N TRP A 80 21.27 8.77 -2.40
CA TRP A 80 20.57 10.05 -2.32
C TRP A 80 21.05 10.91 -1.14
N PRO A 81 22.39 11.13 -0.95
CA PRO A 81 22.92 11.90 0.17
C PRO A 81 22.39 13.34 0.18
N GLY A 82 22.24 14.00 -0.98
CA GLY A 82 21.72 15.34 -1.07
C GLY A 82 20.30 15.50 -0.51
N PHE A 83 19.49 14.45 -0.50
CA PHE A 83 18.20 14.47 0.20
C PHE A 83 18.38 14.67 1.71
N MET A 84 19.29 13.91 2.34
CA MET A 84 19.57 14.05 3.78
C MET A 84 20.34 15.32 4.11
N GLU A 85 21.16 15.83 3.22
CA GLU A 85 21.87 17.10 3.38
C GLU A 85 20.91 18.28 3.39
N VAL A 86 19.93 18.32 2.46
CA VAL A 86 18.99 19.45 2.32
C VAL A 86 17.83 19.35 3.31
N VAL A 87 17.19 18.18 3.45
CA VAL A 87 15.94 18.05 4.24
C VAL A 87 16.07 17.11 5.46
N GLY A 88 17.28 16.66 5.81
CA GLY A 88 17.53 15.71 6.89
C GLY A 88 17.04 16.16 8.27
N ASN A 89 17.02 17.49 8.54
CA ASN A 89 16.49 18.02 9.79
C ASN A 89 14.97 17.80 9.95
N ILE A 90 14.24 17.51 8.86
CA ILE A 90 12.83 17.17 8.84
C ILE A 90 12.67 15.65 8.63
N ALA A 91 13.31 15.11 7.61
CA ALA A 91 13.19 13.69 7.25
C ALA A 91 13.75 12.77 8.35
N GLY A 92 14.89 13.11 8.96
CA GLY A 92 15.52 12.30 9.99
C GLY A 92 14.63 12.01 11.20
N PRO A 93 14.06 13.03 11.86
CA PRO A 93 13.12 12.82 12.96
C PRO A 93 11.90 11.97 12.58
N LEU A 94 11.29 12.18 11.39
CA LEU A 94 10.11 11.42 10.96
C LEU A 94 10.44 9.95 10.74
N LEU A 95 11.58 9.63 10.09
CA LEU A 95 12.06 8.25 9.92
C LEU A 95 12.45 7.62 11.26
N ALA A 96 13.05 8.38 12.19
CA ALA A 96 13.40 7.88 13.51
C ALA A 96 12.14 7.54 14.34
N TYR A 97 11.11 8.38 14.31
CA TYR A 97 9.85 8.11 15.01
C TYR A 97 9.11 6.91 14.44
N GLU A 98 9.17 6.64 13.13
CA GLU A 98 8.64 5.41 12.56
C GLU A 98 9.29 4.19 13.23
N VAL A 99 10.62 4.13 13.27
CA VAL A 99 11.35 3.00 13.86
C VAL A 99 11.03 2.88 15.36
N LEU A 100 11.10 3.97 16.11
CA LEU A 100 10.97 3.95 17.57
C LEU A 100 9.55 3.64 18.06
N THR A 101 8.53 4.16 17.38
CA THR A 101 7.14 4.07 17.88
C THR A 101 6.31 3.00 17.19
N ALA A 102 6.69 2.56 15.99
CA ALA A 102 5.95 1.58 15.21
C ALA A 102 6.68 0.24 15.13
N PHE A 103 7.86 0.19 14.53
CA PHE A 103 8.58 -1.06 14.28
C PHE A 103 8.85 -1.87 15.55
N PHE A 104 9.33 -1.24 16.64
CA PHE A 104 9.57 -1.97 17.90
C PHE A 104 8.28 -2.49 18.51
N LEU A 105 7.19 -1.73 18.42
CA LEU A 105 5.88 -2.16 18.91
C LEU A 105 5.39 -3.39 18.13
N GLU A 106 5.49 -3.36 16.80
CA GLU A 106 5.11 -4.48 15.95
C GLU A 106 5.97 -5.73 16.22
N ALA A 107 7.28 -5.60 16.21
CA ALA A 107 8.20 -6.73 16.37
C ALA A 107 8.05 -7.45 17.71
N VAL A 108 7.90 -6.69 18.81
CA VAL A 108 7.74 -7.24 20.16
C VAL A 108 6.41 -8.00 20.30
N PHE A 109 5.30 -7.38 19.90
CA PHE A 109 3.98 -7.98 20.10
C PHE A 109 3.63 -9.04 19.06
N LEU A 110 4.26 -9.06 17.87
CA LEU A 110 4.11 -10.13 16.90
C LEU A 110 4.55 -11.48 17.46
N GLY A 111 5.61 -11.51 18.26
CA GLY A 111 6.04 -12.73 18.96
C GLY A 111 4.95 -13.30 19.88
N ILE A 112 4.22 -12.43 20.58
CA ILE A 112 3.08 -12.85 21.43
C ILE A 112 1.92 -13.35 20.56
N MET A 113 1.62 -12.71 19.44
CA MET A 113 0.57 -13.17 18.52
C MET A 113 0.84 -14.57 17.96
N LEU A 114 2.10 -14.87 17.64
CA LEU A 114 2.50 -16.16 17.04
C LEU A 114 2.62 -17.28 18.09
N PHE A 115 3.21 -16.99 19.25
CA PHE A 115 3.66 -18.01 20.19
C PHE A 115 3.03 -17.88 21.58
N GLY A 116 2.34 -16.76 21.84
CA GLY A 116 1.82 -16.44 23.16
C GLY A 116 0.47 -17.09 23.51
N PHE A 117 -0.29 -17.60 22.55
CA PHE A 117 -1.68 -18.05 22.76
C PHE A 117 -1.85 -19.03 23.92
N ARG A 118 -0.88 -19.94 24.13
CA ARG A 118 -0.85 -20.88 25.27
C ARG A 118 -0.09 -20.37 26.48
N ARG A 119 0.68 -19.30 26.35
CA ARG A 119 1.64 -18.84 27.36
C ARG A 119 1.19 -17.62 28.12
N VAL A 120 0.26 -16.85 27.56
CA VAL A 120 -0.27 -15.64 28.16
C VAL A 120 -1.79 -15.70 28.26
N SER A 121 -2.38 -14.85 29.11
CA SER A 121 -3.84 -14.77 29.22
C SER A 121 -4.48 -14.30 27.91
N ASN A 122 -5.74 -14.66 27.68
CA ASN A 122 -6.48 -14.24 26.48
C ASN A 122 -6.54 -12.71 26.34
N ARG A 123 -6.56 -11.96 27.45
CA ARG A 123 -6.52 -10.49 27.44
C ARG A 123 -5.20 -9.96 26.91
N VAL A 124 -4.07 -10.52 27.37
CA VAL A 124 -2.72 -10.14 26.89
C VAL A 124 -2.53 -10.48 25.42
N HIS A 125 -3.01 -11.65 24.97
CA HIS A 125 -2.95 -12.01 23.54
C HIS A 125 -3.81 -11.09 22.67
N THR A 126 -5.00 -10.69 23.15
CA THR A 126 -5.85 -9.72 22.44
C THR A 126 -5.19 -8.35 22.40
N PHE A 127 -4.62 -7.89 23.52
CA PHE A 127 -3.87 -6.63 23.58
C PHE A 127 -2.68 -6.63 22.61
N ALA A 128 -1.93 -7.73 22.53
CA ALA A 128 -0.82 -7.86 21.56
C ALA A 128 -1.31 -7.70 20.11
N THR A 129 -2.47 -8.27 19.78
CA THR A 129 -3.07 -8.10 18.44
C THR A 129 -3.49 -6.65 18.18
N VAL A 130 -4.05 -5.95 19.17
CA VAL A 130 -4.36 -4.50 19.07
C VAL A 130 -3.08 -3.70 18.88
N ALA A 131 -2.03 -3.98 19.67
CA ALA A 131 -0.77 -3.26 19.62
C ALA A 131 -0.09 -3.38 18.25
N VAL A 132 -0.11 -4.57 17.63
CA VAL A 132 0.42 -4.76 16.27
C VAL A 132 -0.44 -4.02 15.24
N ALA A 133 -1.77 -4.11 15.31
CA ALA A 133 -2.65 -3.41 14.36
C ALA A 133 -2.49 -1.87 14.45
N VAL A 134 -2.31 -1.34 15.65
CA VAL A 134 -2.02 0.09 15.87
C VAL A 134 -0.60 0.42 15.37
N GLY A 135 0.39 -0.42 15.65
CA GLY A 135 1.78 -0.24 15.21
C GLY A 135 1.90 -0.10 13.70
N THR A 136 1.28 -1.02 12.95
CA THR A 136 1.29 -0.96 11.46
C THR A 136 0.63 0.33 10.94
N THR A 137 -0.41 0.82 11.60
CA THR A 137 -1.05 2.09 11.25
C THR A 137 -0.16 3.30 11.58
N LEU A 138 0.55 3.26 12.72
CA LEU A 138 1.50 4.31 13.09
C LEU A 138 2.70 4.34 12.15
N SER A 139 3.19 3.19 11.69
CA SER A 139 4.23 3.12 10.65
C SER A 139 3.77 3.84 9.38
N ALA A 140 2.57 3.53 8.90
CA ALA A 140 1.96 4.22 7.77
C ALA A 140 1.83 5.74 8.01
N PHE A 141 1.45 6.16 9.22
CA PHE A 141 1.32 7.57 9.58
C PHE A 141 2.67 8.31 9.40
N TRP A 142 3.75 7.82 9.99
CA TRP A 142 5.03 8.50 9.97
C TRP A 142 5.64 8.58 8.57
N ILE A 143 5.66 7.46 7.84
CA ILE A 143 6.24 7.45 6.48
C ILE A 143 5.41 8.29 5.50
N LEU A 144 4.08 8.31 5.64
CA LEU A 144 3.22 9.12 4.79
C LEU A 144 3.22 10.60 5.20
N ALA A 145 3.51 10.95 6.46
CA ALA A 145 3.76 12.33 6.86
C ALA A 145 4.98 12.89 6.11
N LEU A 146 6.08 12.13 6.06
CA LEU A 146 7.26 12.52 5.29
C LEU A 146 6.96 12.56 3.78
N ASN A 147 6.36 11.51 3.24
CA ASN A 147 6.07 11.44 1.81
C ASN A 147 5.13 12.57 1.36
N SER A 148 4.07 12.84 2.11
CA SER A 148 3.14 13.92 1.79
C SER A 148 3.80 15.30 1.89
N TRP A 149 4.66 15.50 2.89
CA TRP A 149 5.44 16.73 3.03
C TRP A 149 6.34 16.97 1.81
N MET A 150 6.94 15.93 1.24
CA MET A 150 7.74 16.07 0.01
C MET A 150 6.91 16.54 -1.20
N HIS A 151 5.60 16.35 -1.19
CA HIS A 151 4.68 16.81 -2.24
C HIS A 151 4.11 18.21 -1.99
N THR A 152 3.85 18.56 -0.74
CA THR A 152 3.29 19.84 -0.30
C THR A 152 4.04 20.34 0.94
N PRO A 153 5.32 20.76 0.77
CA PRO A 153 6.15 21.19 1.90
C PRO A 153 5.53 22.38 2.63
N ALA A 154 5.43 22.27 3.95
CA ALA A 154 4.89 23.31 4.83
C ALA A 154 5.62 23.29 6.18
N GLY A 155 5.53 24.35 6.98
CA GLY A 155 6.05 24.42 8.35
C GLY A 155 7.58 24.40 8.46
N PHE A 156 8.30 24.89 7.45
CA PHE A 156 9.75 24.91 7.42
C PHE A 156 10.28 26.24 6.89
N GLU A 157 11.56 26.48 7.11
CA GLU A 157 12.31 27.57 6.47
C GLU A 157 13.66 27.06 5.97
N MET A 158 14.15 27.66 4.90
CA MET A 158 15.50 27.38 4.38
C MET A 158 16.54 28.26 5.07
N ARG A 159 17.58 27.65 5.65
CA ARG A 159 18.75 28.33 6.23
C ARG A 159 20.02 27.67 5.69
N ASP A 160 20.89 28.42 5.08
CA ASP A 160 22.17 27.96 4.52
C ASP A 160 22.02 26.69 3.64
N GLY A 161 20.98 26.63 2.80
CA GLY A 161 20.70 25.52 1.90
C GLY A 161 20.04 24.29 2.55
N GLN A 162 19.70 24.35 3.84
CA GLN A 162 19.04 23.26 4.57
C GLN A 162 17.65 23.69 5.05
N ALA A 163 16.72 22.74 5.06
CA ALA A 163 15.38 22.93 5.57
C ALA A 163 15.34 22.70 7.09
N PHE A 164 14.82 23.65 7.85
CA PHE A 164 14.62 23.56 9.29
C PHE A 164 13.14 23.66 9.63
N ALA A 165 12.68 22.81 10.54
CA ALA A 165 11.31 22.82 11.02
C ALA A 165 11.02 24.11 11.81
N THR A 166 9.95 24.81 11.45
CA THR A 166 9.40 25.97 12.19
C THR A 166 8.08 25.62 12.86
N ASP A 167 7.32 24.68 12.27
CA ASP A 167 6.05 24.19 12.82
C ASP A 167 5.86 22.70 12.49
N TRP A 168 6.05 21.86 13.50
CA TRP A 168 5.91 20.40 13.36
C TRP A 168 4.48 19.96 13.06
N LEU A 169 3.45 20.69 13.50
CA LEU A 169 2.06 20.34 13.18
C LEU A 169 1.78 20.62 11.70
N ALA A 170 2.30 21.72 11.16
CA ALA A 170 2.18 22.01 9.73
C ALA A 170 2.99 21.03 8.86
N ILE A 171 4.12 20.52 9.36
CA ILE A 171 4.88 19.44 8.68
C ILE A 171 4.07 18.15 8.64
N LEU A 172 3.57 17.70 9.80
CA LEU A 172 2.85 16.44 9.92
C LEU A 172 1.51 16.46 9.19
N PHE A 173 0.75 17.54 9.37
CA PHE A 173 -0.58 17.72 8.77
C PHE A 173 -0.53 18.68 7.58
N ASN A 174 0.48 18.52 6.73
CA ASN A 174 0.60 19.30 5.49
C ASN A 174 -0.63 19.10 4.57
N PRO A 175 -0.85 19.99 3.58
CA PRO A 175 -2.09 20.01 2.80
C PRO A 175 -2.48 18.69 2.13
N SER A 176 -1.52 17.82 1.76
CA SER A 176 -1.82 16.54 1.10
C SER A 176 -1.87 15.34 2.05
N PHE A 177 -1.41 15.48 3.30
CA PHE A 177 -1.32 14.35 4.24
C PHE A 177 -2.65 13.62 4.50
N PRO A 178 -3.77 14.29 4.84
CA PRO A 178 -5.01 13.60 5.18
C PRO A 178 -5.54 12.76 4.00
N TYR A 179 -5.38 13.25 2.78
CA TYR A 179 -5.80 12.55 1.57
C TYR A 179 -4.92 11.34 1.28
N ARG A 180 -3.58 11.49 1.38
CA ARG A 180 -2.62 10.40 1.14
C ARG A 180 -2.72 9.31 2.17
N LEU A 181 -2.83 9.67 3.47
CA LEU A 181 -2.98 8.71 4.55
C LEU A 181 -4.29 7.91 4.38
N SER A 182 -5.43 8.60 4.20
CA SER A 182 -6.72 7.95 4.04
C SER A 182 -6.74 7.03 2.82
N HIS A 183 -6.26 7.52 1.68
CA HIS A 183 -6.18 6.75 0.44
C HIS A 183 -5.35 5.47 0.62
N MET A 184 -4.17 5.58 1.26
CA MET A 184 -3.26 4.45 1.46
C MET A 184 -3.79 3.43 2.47
N LEU A 185 -4.42 3.87 3.57
CA LEU A 185 -5.02 2.97 4.55
C LEU A 185 -6.18 2.16 3.93
N ILE A 186 -7.02 2.79 3.10
CA ILE A 186 -8.11 2.10 2.42
C ILE A 186 -7.56 1.18 1.32
N ALA A 187 -6.54 1.60 0.57
CA ALA A 187 -5.86 0.77 -0.43
C ALA A 187 -5.24 -0.48 0.21
N SER A 188 -4.65 -0.35 1.41
CA SER A 188 -4.20 -1.49 2.22
C SER A 188 -5.37 -2.40 2.62
N GLY A 189 -6.51 -1.81 3.02
CA GLY A 189 -7.74 -2.55 3.30
C GLY A 189 -8.20 -3.37 2.12
N LEU A 190 -8.20 -2.81 0.93
CA LEU A 190 -8.54 -3.49 -0.32
C LEU A 190 -7.52 -4.58 -0.68
N THR A 191 -6.23 -4.31 -0.51
CA THR A 191 -5.17 -5.30 -0.74
C THR A 191 -5.35 -6.52 0.16
N ALA A 192 -5.56 -6.32 1.46
CA ALA A 192 -5.82 -7.40 2.40
C ALA A 192 -7.14 -8.12 2.09
N ALA A 193 -8.21 -7.39 1.76
CA ALA A 193 -9.51 -7.96 1.44
C ALA A 193 -9.45 -8.90 0.23
N PHE A 194 -8.80 -8.47 -0.85
CA PHE A 194 -8.68 -9.28 -2.07
C PHE A 194 -7.70 -10.44 -1.90
N LEU A 195 -6.62 -10.26 -1.13
CA LEU A 195 -5.72 -11.36 -0.76
C LEU A 195 -6.47 -12.43 0.05
N ILE A 196 -7.26 -12.00 1.05
CA ILE A 196 -8.05 -12.91 1.90
C ILE A 196 -9.11 -13.62 1.07
N ALA A 197 -9.89 -12.91 0.28
CA ALA A 197 -10.90 -13.51 -0.58
C ALA A 197 -10.28 -14.45 -1.63
N GLY A 198 -9.18 -14.03 -2.27
CA GLY A 198 -8.51 -14.78 -3.32
C GLY A 198 -7.86 -16.07 -2.84
N LEU A 199 -7.09 -16.04 -1.74
CA LEU A 199 -6.51 -17.26 -1.16
C LEU A 199 -7.58 -18.18 -0.58
N SER A 200 -8.65 -17.66 0.01
CA SER A 200 -9.77 -18.49 0.45
C SER A 200 -10.50 -19.13 -0.72
N ALA A 201 -10.68 -18.41 -1.83
CA ALA A 201 -11.24 -18.93 -3.06
C ALA A 201 -10.34 -20.04 -3.67
N LEU A 202 -9.02 -19.83 -3.69
CA LEU A 202 -8.06 -20.85 -4.10
C LEU A 202 -8.18 -22.12 -3.24
N ARG A 203 -8.23 -21.97 -1.91
CA ARG A 203 -8.42 -23.10 -0.97
C ARG A 203 -9.72 -23.84 -1.28
N PHE A 204 -10.82 -23.15 -1.54
CA PHE A 204 -12.08 -23.78 -1.95
C PHE A 204 -11.93 -24.57 -3.26
N LEU A 205 -11.24 -24.02 -4.26
CA LEU A 205 -11.03 -24.68 -5.56
C LEU A 205 -10.21 -25.97 -5.44
N VAL A 206 -9.30 -26.04 -4.48
CA VAL A 206 -8.49 -27.27 -4.20
C VAL A 206 -9.16 -28.20 -3.19
N GLY A 207 -10.42 -27.96 -2.83
CA GLY A 207 -11.22 -28.90 -2.05
C GLY A 207 -11.48 -28.55 -0.59
N ASP A 208 -10.95 -27.44 -0.07
CA ASP A 208 -11.25 -26.99 1.29
C ASP A 208 -12.73 -26.60 1.45
N ARG A 209 -13.34 -27.10 2.53
CA ARG A 209 -14.75 -26.78 2.89
C ARG A 209 -14.86 -26.33 4.34
N SER A 210 -13.72 -26.03 4.99
CA SER A 210 -13.67 -25.65 6.39
C SER A 210 -14.45 -24.35 6.68
N GLU A 211 -15.05 -24.27 7.86
CA GLU A 211 -15.72 -23.06 8.33
C GLU A 211 -14.76 -21.87 8.43
N ALA A 212 -13.50 -22.12 8.78
CA ALA A 212 -12.47 -21.09 8.86
C ALA A 212 -12.22 -20.43 7.50
N MET A 213 -12.14 -21.22 6.42
CA MET A 213 -12.01 -20.73 5.05
C MET A 213 -13.23 -19.90 4.64
N TRP A 214 -14.45 -20.38 4.94
CA TRP A 214 -15.68 -19.65 4.60
C TRP A 214 -15.80 -18.32 5.34
N LYS A 215 -15.42 -18.27 6.63
CA LYS A 215 -15.40 -17.02 7.41
C LYS A 215 -14.40 -16.02 6.85
N ALA A 216 -13.20 -16.48 6.49
CA ALA A 216 -12.20 -15.63 5.85
C ALA A 216 -12.68 -15.12 4.48
N LEU A 217 -13.22 -15.99 3.62
CA LEU A 217 -13.76 -15.62 2.31
C LEU A 217 -14.83 -14.52 2.42
N ARG A 218 -15.82 -14.74 3.31
CA ARG A 218 -16.90 -13.76 3.54
C ARG A 218 -16.33 -12.44 4.05
N THR A 219 -15.39 -12.48 5.00
CA THR A 219 -14.75 -11.27 5.53
C THR A 219 -14.06 -10.50 4.40
N GLY A 220 -13.23 -11.16 3.56
CA GLY A 220 -12.55 -10.50 2.47
C GLY A 220 -13.51 -9.89 1.44
N VAL A 221 -14.53 -10.65 1.01
CA VAL A 221 -15.50 -10.17 0.01
C VAL A 221 -16.30 -8.96 0.51
N PHE A 222 -16.86 -9.02 1.73
CA PHE A 222 -17.65 -7.91 2.27
C PHE A 222 -16.78 -6.70 2.62
N LEU A 223 -15.56 -6.91 3.13
CA LEU A 223 -14.61 -5.83 3.38
C LEU A 223 -14.27 -5.10 2.08
N GLY A 224 -13.95 -5.84 1.01
CA GLY A 224 -13.71 -5.26 -0.32
C GLY A 224 -14.91 -4.50 -0.84
N ALA A 225 -16.13 -5.06 -0.72
CA ALA A 225 -17.36 -4.43 -1.19
C ALA A 225 -17.67 -3.10 -0.47
N VAL A 226 -17.31 -2.97 0.80
CA VAL A 226 -17.51 -1.74 1.59
C VAL A 226 -16.41 -0.72 1.29
N LEU A 227 -15.14 -1.17 1.23
CA LEU A 227 -14.01 -0.25 1.10
C LEU A 227 -13.86 0.36 -0.29
N ILE A 228 -14.23 -0.36 -1.36
CA ILE A 228 -13.99 0.14 -2.72
C ILE A 228 -14.76 1.43 -3.06
N PRO A 229 -16.05 1.61 -2.73
CA PRO A 229 -16.71 2.89 -2.98
C PRO A 229 -16.13 4.01 -2.12
N VAL A 230 -15.69 3.71 -0.89
CA VAL A 230 -14.99 4.70 -0.04
C VAL A 230 -13.64 5.08 -0.66
N GLN A 231 -12.91 4.11 -1.24
CA GLN A 231 -11.65 4.38 -1.94
C GLN A 231 -11.85 5.28 -3.16
N ILE A 232 -12.91 5.06 -3.95
CA ILE A 232 -13.24 5.90 -5.10
C ILE A 232 -13.51 7.33 -4.64
N PHE A 233 -14.31 7.51 -3.59
CA PHE A 233 -14.61 8.83 -3.03
C PHE A 233 -13.36 9.54 -2.48
N VAL A 234 -12.55 8.86 -1.68
CA VAL A 234 -11.29 9.42 -1.15
C VAL A 234 -10.28 9.68 -2.27
N GLY A 235 -10.28 8.83 -3.30
CA GLY A 235 -9.45 9.02 -4.50
C GLY A 235 -9.81 10.28 -5.28
N ASP A 236 -11.09 10.58 -5.42
CA ASP A 236 -11.59 11.81 -6.02
C ASP A 236 -11.13 13.04 -5.23
N LEU A 237 -11.34 13.06 -3.92
CA LEU A 237 -10.84 14.14 -3.04
C LEU A 237 -9.32 14.32 -3.13
N HIS A 238 -8.57 13.22 -3.21
CA HIS A 238 -7.11 13.26 -3.39
C HIS A 238 -6.73 13.84 -4.76
N GLY A 239 -7.48 13.51 -5.81
CA GLY A 239 -7.32 14.09 -7.16
C GLY A 239 -7.54 15.60 -7.17
N LEU A 240 -8.57 16.09 -6.49
CA LEU A 240 -8.86 17.53 -6.35
C LEU A 240 -7.77 18.26 -5.57
N ASN A 241 -7.29 17.69 -4.47
CA ASN A 241 -6.15 18.22 -3.73
C ASN A 241 -4.86 18.26 -4.59
N THR A 242 -4.65 17.23 -5.42
CA THR A 242 -3.52 17.20 -6.34
C THR A 242 -3.65 18.27 -7.43
N LEU A 243 -4.86 18.53 -7.93
CA LEU A 243 -5.11 19.59 -8.90
C LEU A 243 -4.78 20.99 -8.32
N GLU A 244 -5.08 21.21 -7.05
CA GLU A 244 -4.79 22.46 -6.37
C GLU A 244 -3.29 22.70 -6.17
N HIS A 245 -2.54 21.68 -5.74
CA HIS A 245 -1.15 21.83 -5.31
C HIS A 245 -0.12 21.39 -6.35
N GLN A 246 -0.48 20.48 -7.26
CA GLN A 246 0.40 19.92 -8.29
C GLN A 246 -0.32 19.81 -9.65
N PRO A 247 -0.77 20.92 -10.25
CA PRO A 247 -1.60 20.92 -11.47
C PRO A 247 -0.91 20.24 -12.67
N ALA A 248 0.41 20.39 -12.83
CA ALA A 248 1.19 19.70 -13.86
C ALA A 248 1.08 18.18 -13.78
N LYS A 249 1.02 17.62 -12.54
CA LYS A 249 0.79 16.18 -12.32
C LYS A 249 -0.57 15.74 -12.84
N VAL A 250 -1.64 16.50 -12.54
CA VAL A 250 -2.99 16.16 -13.00
C VAL A 250 -3.09 16.29 -14.52
N ALA A 251 -2.46 17.31 -15.11
CA ALA A 251 -2.37 17.44 -16.57
C ALA A 251 -1.70 16.21 -17.22
N ALA A 252 -0.65 15.66 -16.60
CA ALA A 252 0.00 14.42 -17.05
C ALA A 252 -0.87 13.18 -16.82
N MET A 253 -1.57 13.08 -15.67
CA MET A 253 -2.50 11.98 -15.40
C MET A 253 -3.62 11.90 -16.44
N GLU A 254 -4.12 13.06 -16.91
CA GLU A 254 -5.18 13.15 -17.92
C GLU A 254 -4.66 13.22 -19.35
N ALA A 255 -3.34 13.32 -19.56
CA ALA A 255 -2.70 13.62 -20.85
C ALA A 255 -3.34 14.85 -21.52
N ASN A 256 -3.62 15.89 -20.73
CA ASN A 256 -4.20 17.14 -21.19
C ASN A 256 -3.09 18.11 -21.58
N TRP A 257 -2.96 18.40 -22.88
CA TRP A 257 -1.88 19.24 -23.40
C TRP A 257 -2.16 20.72 -23.29
N GLU A 258 -3.40 21.13 -23.55
CA GLU A 258 -3.79 22.53 -23.60
C GLU A 258 -4.72 22.91 -22.42
N THR A 259 -4.50 24.07 -21.83
CA THR A 259 -5.43 24.64 -20.85
C THR A 259 -6.70 25.08 -21.56
N ARG A 260 -7.79 24.38 -21.30
CA ARG A 260 -9.09 24.62 -21.96
C ARG A 260 -10.27 24.18 -21.10
N SER A 261 -11.46 24.60 -21.51
CA SER A 261 -12.73 24.09 -21.00
C SER A 261 -13.16 22.84 -21.78
N ASN A 262 -14.18 22.15 -21.27
CA ASN A 262 -14.78 20.97 -21.93
C ASN A 262 -13.74 19.84 -22.18
N VAL A 263 -12.82 19.64 -21.23
CA VAL A 263 -11.75 18.64 -21.36
C VAL A 263 -12.34 17.23 -21.27
N PRO A 264 -12.09 16.36 -22.27
CA PRO A 264 -12.57 14.99 -22.25
C PRO A 264 -11.82 14.16 -21.21
N LEU A 265 -12.46 13.14 -20.65
CA LEU A 265 -11.79 12.10 -19.89
C LEU A 265 -11.22 11.07 -20.85
N VAL A 266 -9.93 11.07 -21.02
CA VAL A 266 -9.22 10.16 -21.92
C VAL A 266 -9.11 8.79 -21.25
N LEU A 267 -9.82 7.78 -21.75
CA LEU A 267 -9.78 6.42 -21.23
C LEU A 267 -8.55 5.64 -21.74
N PHE A 268 -8.21 5.87 -23.00
CA PHE A 268 -7.08 5.26 -23.68
C PHE A 268 -6.46 6.27 -24.63
N ALA A 269 -5.15 6.39 -24.64
CA ALA A 269 -4.38 7.13 -25.63
C ALA A 269 -2.90 6.70 -25.60
N TRP A 270 -2.18 7.06 -26.63
CA TRP A 270 -0.72 7.02 -26.64
C TRP A 270 -0.20 8.44 -26.62
N PRO A 271 0.16 9.00 -25.45
CA PRO A 271 0.69 10.36 -25.36
C PRO A 271 2.02 10.47 -26.09
N ASP A 272 2.12 11.45 -27.00
CA ASP A 272 3.34 11.78 -27.73
C ASP A 272 3.87 13.12 -27.22
N GLU A 273 4.96 13.07 -26.44
CA GLU A 273 5.53 14.27 -25.79
C GLU A 273 6.24 15.19 -26.79
N GLU A 274 6.75 14.66 -27.91
CA GLU A 274 7.40 15.48 -28.94
C GLU A 274 6.38 16.26 -29.76
N ALA A 275 5.29 15.57 -30.18
CA ALA A 275 4.20 16.18 -30.92
C ALA A 275 3.22 16.96 -30.04
N ARG A 276 3.24 16.74 -28.70
CA ARG A 276 2.31 17.27 -27.70
C ARG A 276 0.86 16.97 -28.03
N GLU A 277 0.59 15.73 -28.39
CA GLU A 277 -0.74 15.24 -28.77
C GLU A 277 -0.97 13.81 -28.26
N ASN A 278 -2.23 13.40 -28.27
CA ASN A 278 -2.62 12.03 -27.96
C ASN A 278 -2.90 11.28 -29.26
N ARG A 279 -2.21 10.17 -29.50
CA ARG A 279 -2.52 9.26 -30.61
C ARG A 279 -3.51 8.20 -30.14
N PHE A 280 -4.41 7.78 -31.04
CA PHE A 280 -5.42 6.72 -30.80
C PHE A 280 -6.31 7.00 -29.60
N GLU A 281 -6.72 8.24 -29.40
CA GLU A 281 -7.51 8.68 -28.25
C GLU A 281 -8.93 8.08 -28.26
N ILE A 282 -9.31 7.47 -27.13
CA ILE A 282 -10.67 7.08 -26.80
C ILE A 282 -11.05 7.82 -25.53
N ALA A 283 -12.04 8.71 -25.61
CA ALA A 283 -12.38 9.61 -24.53
C ALA A 283 -13.88 9.82 -24.35
N ILE A 284 -14.28 10.18 -23.14
CA ILE A 284 -15.64 10.60 -22.78
C ILE A 284 -15.67 12.13 -22.85
N PRO A 285 -16.49 12.74 -23.72
CA PRO A 285 -16.57 14.20 -23.83
C PRO A 285 -16.88 14.88 -22.49
N ASN A 286 -16.19 15.99 -22.20
CA ASN A 286 -16.31 16.80 -20.98
C ASN A 286 -16.00 16.05 -19.66
N GLY A 287 -15.63 14.78 -19.70
CA GLY A 287 -15.52 13.93 -18.52
C GLY A 287 -14.48 14.42 -17.51
N ALA A 288 -13.31 14.89 -17.96
CA ALA A 288 -12.28 15.42 -17.04
C ALA A 288 -12.73 16.73 -16.41
N SER A 289 -13.33 17.65 -17.17
CA SER A 289 -13.90 18.90 -16.60
C SER A 289 -15.00 18.61 -15.59
N LEU A 290 -15.87 17.64 -15.83
CA LEU A 290 -16.93 17.25 -14.89
C LEU A 290 -16.38 16.67 -13.59
N ILE A 291 -15.36 15.83 -13.65
CA ILE A 291 -14.72 15.22 -12.45
C ILE A 291 -13.92 16.26 -11.69
N LEU A 292 -13.03 17.00 -12.38
CA LEU A 292 -12.07 17.88 -11.74
C LEU A 292 -12.61 19.26 -11.35
N LYS A 293 -13.68 19.72 -11.98
CA LYS A 293 -14.27 21.07 -11.76
C LYS A 293 -15.75 21.04 -11.44
N HIS A 294 -16.39 19.86 -11.43
CA HIS A 294 -17.81 19.64 -11.15
C HIS A 294 -18.79 20.35 -12.12
N HIS A 295 -18.29 20.82 -13.27
CA HIS A 295 -19.11 21.36 -14.36
C HIS A 295 -18.40 21.18 -15.72
N ALA A 296 -19.17 21.01 -16.79
CA ALA A 296 -18.64 20.68 -18.11
C ALA A 296 -17.70 21.75 -18.69
N GLU A 297 -17.98 23.01 -18.41
CA GLU A 297 -17.18 24.16 -18.89
C GLU A 297 -15.98 24.50 -17.99
N GLY A 298 -15.70 23.65 -16.97
CA GLY A 298 -14.58 23.85 -16.08
C GLY A 298 -13.23 23.83 -16.81
N VAL A 299 -12.43 24.86 -16.57
CA VAL A 299 -11.10 24.96 -17.18
C VAL A 299 -10.12 24.06 -16.42
N VAL A 300 -9.49 23.13 -17.15
CA VAL A 300 -8.45 22.23 -16.62
C VAL A 300 -7.11 22.66 -17.21
N PRO A 301 -6.06 22.84 -16.36
CA PRO A 301 -4.73 23.21 -16.84
C PRO A 301 -4.14 22.14 -17.74
N GLY A 302 -3.37 22.58 -18.74
CA GLY A 302 -2.67 21.75 -19.71
C GLY A 302 -1.17 21.72 -19.49
N LEU A 303 -0.51 20.68 -19.99
CA LEU A 303 0.93 20.47 -19.87
C LEU A 303 1.76 21.60 -20.54
N ASN A 304 1.19 22.28 -21.54
CA ASN A 304 1.86 23.37 -22.23
C ASN A 304 2.13 24.59 -21.32
N ASP A 305 1.43 24.72 -20.20
CA ASP A 305 1.69 25.76 -19.21
C ASP A 305 2.88 25.44 -18.29
N PHE A 306 3.39 24.19 -18.32
CA PHE A 306 4.43 23.68 -17.41
C PHE A 306 5.65 23.13 -18.16
N ILE A 307 6.05 23.76 -19.24
CA ILE A 307 7.17 23.28 -20.09
C ILE A 307 8.47 23.21 -19.28
N GLY A 308 9.12 22.05 -19.24
CA GLY A 308 10.35 21.81 -18.48
C GLY A 308 10.13 21.49 -17.00
N GLU A 309 8.92 21.67 -16.47
CA GLU A 309 8.57 21.40 -15.07
C GLU A 309 7.51 20.27 -14.91
N HIS A 310 6.94 19.78 -16.00
CA HIS A 310 5.98 18.68 -15.95
C HIS A 310 6.66 17.30 -15.90
N PRO A 311 6.02 16.30 -15.26
CA PRO A 311 6.53 14.93 -15.26
C PRO A 311 6.43 14.27 -16.63
N PRO A 312 7.14 13.12 -16.86
CA PRO A 312 6.95 12.30 -18.04
C PRO A 312 5.49 11.85 -18.17
N VAL A 313 4.86 12.11 -19.32
CA VAL A 313 3.39 12.01 -19.47
C VAL A 313 2.95 10.55 -19.58
N ALA A 314 3.53 9.78 -20.50
CA ALA A 314 3.09 8.42 -20.76
C ALA A 314 3.14 7.49 -19.53
N PRO A 315 4.21 7.45 -18.71
CA PRO A 315 4.24 6.63 -17.49
C PRO A 315 3.18 7.05 -16.47
N VAL A 316 2.94 8.35 -16.27
CA VAL A 316 1.96 8.86 -15.32
C VAL A 316 0.54 8.56 -15.79
N PHE A 317 0.24 8.81 -17.07
CA PHE A 317 -1.05 8.51 -17.67
C PHE A 317 -1.41 7.03 -17.54
N TRP A 318 -0.51 6.14 -17.96
CA TRP A 318 -0.80 4.70 -17.95
C TRP A 318 -0.89 4.12 -16.55
N SER A 319 -0.02 4.53 -15.65
CA SER A 319 -0.10 4.06 -14.26
C SER A 319 -1.40 4.50 -13.59
N PHE A 320 -1.87 5.72 -13.84
CA PHE A 320 -3.16 6.18 -13.35
C PHE A 320 -4.33 5.35 -13.93
N ARG A 321 -4.32 5.06 -15.23
CA ARG A 321 -5.36 4.22 -15.88
C ARG A 321 -5.37 2.79 -15.36
N VAL A 322 -4.21 2.19 -15.10
CA VAL A 322 -4.10 0.85 -14.50
C VAL A 322 -4.65 0.85 -13.08
N MET A 323 -4.32 1.85 -12.26
CA MET A 323 -4.84 1.98 -10.90
C MET A 323 -6.37 2.06 -10.89
N VAL A 324 -6.94 2.98 -11.65
CA VAL A 324 -8.40 3.18 -11.73
C VAL A 324 -9.10 1.96 -12.32
N GLY A 325 -8.57 1.41 -13.42
CA GLY A 325 -9.13 0.21 -14.06
C GLY A 325 -9.15 -1.00 -13.13
N MET A 326 -8.07 -1.21 -12.36
CA MET A 326 -8.03 -2.27 -11.35
C MET A 326 -9.05 -2.02 -10.23
N GLY A 327 -9.21 -0.77 -9.78
CA GLY A 327 -10.24 -0.38 -8.81
C GLY A 327 -11.65 -0.69 -9.30
N MET A 328 -11.95 -0.42 -10.57
CA MET A 328 -13.26 -0.74 -11.18
C MET A 328 -13.51 -2.26 -11.27
N LEU A 329 -12.47 -3.06 -11.58
CA LEU A 329 -12.55 -4.51 -11.55
C LEU A 329 -12.79 -5.04 -10.12
N MET A 330 -12.12 -4.45 -9.12
CA MET A 330 -12.35 -4.75 -7.71
C MET A 330 -13.77 -4.43 -7.28
N LEU A 331 -14.34 -3.30 -7.72
CA LEU A 331 -15.72 -2.92 -7.45
C LEU A 331 -16.68 -3.95 -8.03
N ALA A 332 -16.55 -4.25 -9.32
CA ALA A 332 -17.43 -5.20 -10.01
C ALA A 332 -17.38 -6.59 -9.35
N LEU A 333 -16.19 -7.10 -9.04
CA LEU A 333 -16.04 -8.44 -8.48
C LEU A 333 -16.51 -8.52 -7.01
N SER A 334 -16.15 -7.54 -6.16
CA SER A 334 -16.55 -7.56 -4.75
C SER A 334 -18.05 -7.37 -4.57
N TRP A 335 -18.71 -6.50 -5.33
CA TRP A 335 -20.15 -6.30 -5.27
C TRP A 335 -20.92 -7.52 -5.81
N THR A 336 -20.45 -8.10 -6.92
CA THR A 336 -21.04 -9.34 -7.45
C THR A 336 -20.89 -10.47 -6.43
N GLY A 337 -19.69 -10.62 -5.83
CA GLY A 337 -19.44 -11.63 -4.80
C GLY A 337 -20.30 -11.42 -3.56
N ALA A 338 -20.39 -10.18 -3.06
CA ALA A 338 -21.22 -9.82 -1.91
C ALA A 338 -22.71 -10.10 -2.17
N PHE A 339 -23.22 -9.79 -3.38
CA PHE A 339 -24.59 -10.09 -3.77
C PHE A 339 -24.88 -11.59 -3.73
N PHE A 340 -23.99 -12.43 -4.29
CA PHE A 340 -24.21 -13.89 -4.27
C PHE A 340 -24.10 -14.47 -2.86
N LEU A 341 -23.12 -14.02 -2.05
CA LEU A 341 -22.99 -14.45 -0.66
C LEU A 341 -24.21 -14.05 0.19
N TRP A 342 -24.76 -12.86 -0.04
CA TRP A 342 -25.97 -12.39 0.64
C TRP A 342 -27.22 -13.18 0.23
N ARG A 343 -27.43 -13.42 -1.09
CA ARG A 343 -28.64 -14.07 -1.62
C ARG A 343 -28.62 -15.59 -1.50
N ARG A 344 -27.46 -16.23 -1.68
CA ARG A 344 -27.33 -17.69 -1.80
C ARG A 344 -26.45 -18.32 -0.74
N GLY A 345 -25.76 -17.54 0.09
CA GLY A 345 -24.80 -18.02 1.10
C GLY A 345 -23.48 -18.58 0.54
N THR A 346 -23.38 -18.69 -0.80
CA THR A 346 -22.19 -19.22 -1.50
C THR A 346 -21.95 -18.48 -2.81
N LEU A 347 -20.76 -18.69 -3.39
CA LEU A 347 -20.40 -18.13 -4.70
C LEU A 347 -20.57 -19.17 -5.81
N PRO A 348 -20.99 -18.75 -7.02
CA PRO A 348 -20.85 -19.56 -8.23
C PRO A 348 -19.39 -19.89 -8.52
N LYS A 349 -19.12 -21.09 -9.08
CA LYS A 349 -17.74 -21.55 -9.38
C LYS A 349 -16.88 -20.54 -10.17
N PRO A 350 -17.38 -19.82 -11.19
CA PRO A 350 -16.60 -18.79 -11.90
C PRO A 350 -16.11 -17.68 -11.00
N LEU A 351 -16.87 -17.27 -9.98
CA LEU A 351 -16.44 -16.21 -9.05
C LEU A 351 -15.29 -16.68 -8.14
N PHE A 352 -15.19 -17.97 -7.77
CA PHE A 352 -14.02 -18.47 -7.07
C PHE A 352 -12.75 -18.35 -7.92
N PHE A 353 -12.82 -18.66 -9.22
CA PHE A 353 -11.68 -18.45 -10.13
C PHE A 353 -11.33 -16.96 -10.26
N ALA A 354 -12.34 -16.09 -10.38
CA ALA A 354 -12.14 -14.66 -10.50
C ALA A 354 -11.47 -14.08 -9.22
N PHE A 355 -11.95 -14.43 -8.03
CA PHE A 355 -11.32 -14.00 -6.78
C PHE A 355 -9.89 -14.55 -6.63
N ALA A 356 -9.66 -15.83 -6.95
CA ALA A 356 -8.33 -16.43 -6.91
C ALA A 356 -7.36 -15.71 -7.87
N GLY A 357 -7.81 -15.40 -9.09
CA GLY A 357 -7.02 -14.63 -10.06
C GLY A 357 -6.74 -13.19 -9.64
N MET A 358 -7.64 -12.58 -8.86
CA MET A 358 -7.50 -11.22 -8.35
C MET A 358 -6.89 -11.13 -6.93
N ALA A 359 -6.33 -12.23 -6.39
CA ALA A 359 -5.74 -12.24 -5.05
C ALA A 359 -4.70 -11.13 -4.82
N PHE A 360 -3.93 -10.79 -5.85
CA PHE A 360 -2.88 -9.77 -5.82
C PHE A 360 -3.26 -8.48 -6.56
N SER A 361 -4.54 -8.28 -6.89
CA SER A 361 -5.01 -7.06 -7.57
C SER A 361 -4.72 -5.78 -6.79
N GLY A 362 -4.73 -5.84 -5.45
CA GLY A 362 -4.34 -4.74 -4.59
C GLY A 362 -2.88 -4.30 -4.79
N TRP A 363 -1.96 -5.24 -5.02
CA TRP A 363 -0.57 -4.91 -5.35
C TRP A 363 -0.45 -4.16 -6.67
N ILE A 364 -1.17 -4.61 -7.70
CA ILE A 364 -1.17 -3.95 -9.01
C ILE A 364 -1.69 -2.52 -8.88
N ALA A 365 -2.83 -2.34 -8.21
CA ALA A 365 -3.43 -1.02 -7.99
C ALA A 365 -2.51 -0.10 -7.16
N THR A 366 -1.89 -0.63 -6.09
CA THR A 366 -0.99 0.15 -5.23
C THR A 366 0.29 0.56 -5.95
N LEU A 367 0.92 -0.34 -6.69
CA LEU A 367 2.11 0.00 -7.48
C LEU A 367 1.79 1.04 -8.55
N ALA A 368 0.69 0.86 -9.28
CA ALA A 368 0.25 1.82 -10.27
C ALA A 368 -0.04 3.19 -9.65
N GLY A 369 -0.72 3.25 -8.50
CA GLY A 369 -0.95 4.48 -7.76
C GLY A 369 0.33 5.14 -7.25
N TRP A 370 1.29 4.34 -6.79
CA TRP A 370 2.60 4.82 -6.37
C TRP A 370 3.38 5.42 -7.54
N TYR A 371 3.42 4.76 -8.69
CA TYR A 371 4.06 5.30 -9.89
C TYR A 371 3.40 6.59 -10.37
N THR A 372 2.07 6.67 -10.36
CA THR A 372 1.34 7.92 -10.63
C THR A 372 1.79 9.04 -9.71
N THR A 373 1.95 8.75 -8.43
CA THR A 373 2.32 9.71 -7.40
C THR A 373 3.76 10.19 -7.55
N GLU A 374 4.72 9.25 -7.66
CA GLU A 374 6.16 9.57 -7.57
C GLU A 374 6.80 9.92 -8.91
N ILE A 375 6.39 9.28 -10.00
CA ILE A 375 6.79 9.73 -11.34
C ILE A 375 6.12 11.07 -11.62
N GLY A 376 4.85 11.22 -11.20
CA GLY A 376 4.11 12.48 -11.32
C GLY A 376 4.65 13.64 -10.48
N ARG A 377 5.60 13.43 -9.58
CA ARG A 377 6.30 14.50 -8.86
C ARG A 377 7.54 15.00 -9.61
N GLN A 378 8.07 14.23 -10.55
CA GLN A 378 9.26 14.64 -11.28
C GLN A 378 9.04 15.96 -12.05
N PRO A 379 10.08 16.81 -12.17
CA PRO A 379 11.49 16.57 -11.83
C PRO A 379 11.85 16.78 -10.34
N TRP A 380 10.89 17.13 -9.50
CA TRP A 380 11.12 17.41 -8.08
C TRP A 380 11.30 16.14 -7.24
N LEU A 381 12.27 16.14 -6.34
CA LEU A 381 12.37 15.20 -5.22
C LEU A 381 11.57 15.71 -4.01
N VAL A 382 11.69 17.00 -3.72
CA VAL A 382 10.83 17.75 -2.79
C VAL A 382 10.30 18.97 -3.53
N GLN A 383 9.00 19.05 -3.70
CA GLN A 383 8.33 20.05 -4.55
C GLN A 383 8.77 21.47 -4.20
N GLY A 384 9.34 22.18 -5.17
CA GLY A 384 9.80 23.57 -5.02
C GLY A 384 11.04 23.76 -4.13
N VAL A 385 11.63 22.67 -3.60
CA VAL A 385 12.78 22.75 -2.66
C VAL A 385 14.02 22.04 -3.21
N LEU A 386 13.86 20.82 -3.74
CA LEU A 386 15.00 19.99 -4.17
C LEU A 386 14.63 19.22 -5.44
N MET A 387 15.44 19.37 -6.46
CA MET A 387 15.30 18.57 -7.68
C MET A 387 15.98 17.21 -7.54
N THR A 388 15.49 16.23 -8.30
CA THR A 388 15.99 14.85 -8.21
C THR A 388 17.47 14.75 -8.62
N HIS A 389 17.92 15.54 -9.60
CA HIS A 389 19.31 15.50 -10.07
C HIS A 389 20.32 16.11 -9.08
N ASP A 390 19.85 17.01 -8.18
CA ASP A 390 20.72 17.64 -7.17
C ASP A 390 20.92 16.75 -5.93
N ALA A 391 20.11 15.69 -5.79
CA ALA A 391 20.14 14.83 -4.61
C ALA A 391 20.97 13.56 -4.78
N VAL A 392 21.35 13.22 -6.02
CA VAL A 392 22.04 11.96 -6.33
C VAL A 392 23.51 12.00 -5.95
N ALA A 393 24.05 10.87 -5.47
CA ALA A 393 25.45 10.70 -5.18
C ALA A 393 26.32 10.73 -6.45
N ASP A 394 27.50 11.32 -6.37
CA ASP A 394 28.52 11.23 -7.44
C ASP A 394 29.24 9.86 -7.38
N LEU A 395 28.60 8.85 -7.94
CA LEU A 395 29.08 7.48 -7.99
C LEU A 395 29.36 7.02 -9.42
N PRO A 396 30.39 6.17 -9.63
CA PRO A 396 30.60 5.55 -10.95
C PRO A 396 29.38 4.73 -11.38
N GLY A 397 28.87 4.95 -12.60
CA GLY A 397 27.68 4.25 -13.12
C GLY A 397 27.81 2.72 -13.14
N SER A 398 29.05 2.18 -13.21
CA SER A 398 29.30 0.73 -13.12
C SER A 398 29.01 0.17 -11.73
N HIS A 399 29.30 0.90 -10.65
CA HIS A 399 29.00 0.48 -9.28
C HIS A 399 27.51 0.47 -9.03
N VAL A 400 26.81 1.52 -9.49
CA VAL A 400 25.34 1.59 -9.34
C VAL A 400 24.68 0.49 -10.17
N ALA A 401 25.15 0.21 -11.39
CA ALA A 401 24.62 -0.87 -12.24
C ALA A 401 24.78 -2.25 -11.57
N PHE A 402 25.91 -2.52 -10.93
CA PHE A 402 26.15 -3.77 -10.20
C PHE A 402 25.15 -3.93 -9.05
N THR A 403 24.95 -2.88 -8.24
CA THR A 403 23.99 -2.91 -7.12
C THR A 403 22.53 -3.01 -7.59
N VAL A 404 22.16 -2.31 -8.66
CA VAL A 404 20.81 -2.44 -9.30
C VAL A 404 20.54 -3.90 -9.68
N PHE A 405 21.49 -4.53 -10.39
CA PHE A 405 21.32 -5.93 -10.78
C PHE A 405 21.19 -6.85 -9.56
N GLY A 406 22.04 -6.67 -8.55
CA GLY A 406 22.02 -7.45 -7.33
C GLY A 406 20.68 -7.33 -6.58
N TYR A 407 20.16 -6.10 -6.40
CA TYR A 407 18.88 -5.87 -5.73
C TYR A 407 17.70 -6.44 -6.51
N ILE A 408 17.63 -6.22 -7.83
CA ILE A 408 16.53 -6.76 -8.66
C ILE A 408 16.53 -8.28 -8.60
N LEU A 409 17.69 -8.94 -8.75
CA LEU A 409 17.79 -10.39 -8.64
C LEU A 409 17.34 -10.90 -7.27
N LEU A 410 17.81 -10.25 -6.19
CA LEU A 410 17.43 -10.61 -4.83
C LEU A 410 15.91 -10.48 -4.62
N TYR A 411 15.31 -9.39 -5.07
CA TYR A 411 13.87 -9.16 -4.90
C TYR A 411 13.03 -10.14 -5.70
N ILE A 412 13.44 -10.52 -6.90
CA ILE A 412 12.77 -11.57 -7.68
C ILE A 412 12.81 -12.91 -6.92
N ILE A 413 13.98 -13.29 -6.39
CA ILE A 413 14.14 -14.53 -5.62
C ILE A 413 13.24 -14.49 -4.37
N LEU A 414 13.27 -13.40 -3.60
CA LEU A 414 12.44 -13.25 -2.40
C LEU A 414 10.94 -13.28 -2.72
N LEU A 415 10.52 -12.65 -3.83
CA LEU A 415 9.11 -12.68 -4.27
C LEU A 415 8.67 -14.09 -4.65
N VAL A 416 9.50 -14.84 -5.40
CA VAL A 416 9.21 -16.22 -5.76
C VAL A 416 9.10 -17.11 -4.51
N ILE A 417 10.02 -16.95 -3.55
CA ILE A 417 9.96 -17.65 -2.27
C ILE A 417 8.69 -17.28 -1.51
N TYR A 418 8.35 -15.99 -1.42
CA TYR A 418 7.13 -15.52 -0.74
C TYR A 418 5.88 -16.17 -1.33
N LEU A 419 5.72 -16.11 -2.65
CA LEU A 419 4.56 -16.70 -3.35
C LEU A 419 4.53 -18.22 -3.18
N GLY A 420 5.68 -18.88 -3.21
CA GLY A 420 5.82 -20.32 -2.96
C GLY A 420 5.39 -20.72 -1.56
N VAL A 421 5.88 -20.01 -0.53
CA VAL A 421 5.50 -20.24 0.87
C VAL A 421 4.02 -19.95 1.10
N LEU A 422 3.50 -18.87 0.55
CA LEU A 422 2.09 -18.51 0.67
C LEU A 422 1.18 -19.58 0.05
N THR A 423 1.54 -20.06 -1.14
CA THR A 423 0.84 -21.16 -1.82
C THR A 423 0.93 -22.45 -0.99
N TYR A 424 2.11 -22.79 -0.48
CA TYR A 424 2.28 -23.95 0.39
C TYR A 424 1.39 -23.86 1.65
N LEU A 425 1.35 -22.71 2.32
CA LEU A 425 0.49 -22.50 3.49
C LEU A 425 -1.00 -22.69 3.13
N ALA A 426 -1.44 -22.16 1.99
CA ALA A 426 -2.81 -22.28 1.52
C ALA A 426 -3.18 -23.76 1.22
N LEU A 427 -2.33 -24.48 0.50
CA LEU A 427 -2.54 -25.90 0.15
C LEU A 427 -2.50 -26.81 1.39
N LYS A 428 -1.58 -26.55 2.33
CA LYS A 428 -1.51 -27.28 3.60
C LYS A 428 -2.77 -27.04 4.42
N ALA A 429 -3.22 -25.79 4.58
CA ALA A 429 -4.44 -25.47 5.31
C ALA A 429 -5.70 -26.08 4.64
N ALA A 430 -5.72 -26.17 3.30
CA ALA A 430 -6.80 -26.84 2.58
C ALA A 430 -6.84 -28.35 2.85
N LYS A 431 -5.69 -28.99 2.97
CA LYS A 431 -5.58 -30.41 3.30
C LYS A 431 -5.97 -30.72 4.75
N ASP A 432 -5.54 -29.87 5.68
CA ASP A 432 -5.80 -30.04 7.11
C ASP A 432 -7.27 -29.73 7.47
N GLY A 433 -7.93 -28.82 6.74
CA GLY A 433 -9.33 -28.46 6.93
C GLY A 433 -9.65 -28.02 8.36
N ASP A 434 -10.77 -28.52 8.92
CA ASP A 434 -11.20 -28.25 10.31
C ASP A 434 -10.48 -29.14 11.33
N SER A 435 -9.68 -30.11 10.91
CA SER A 435 -8.92 -31.01 11.79
C SER A 435 -7.62 -30.38 12.32
N SER A 436 -7.22 -29.18 11.86
CA SER A 436 -6.07 -28.47 12.41
C SER A 436 -6.26 -28.27 13.92
N PRO A 437 -5.42 -28.86 14.78
CA PRO A 437 -5.57 -28.70 16.22
C PRO A 437 -5.38 -27.22 16.57
N LEU A 438 -6.42 -26.66 17.20
CA LEU A 438 -6.21 -25.40 17.91
C LEU A 438 -5.21 -25.67 19.04
N PRO A 439 -4.33 -24.73 19.34
CA PRO A 439 -3.63 -24.79 20.60
C PRO A 439 -4.67 -24.92 21.72
N GLU A 440 -4.66 -26.02 22.47
CA GLU A 440 -5.52 -26.20 23.63
C GLU A 440 -5.24 -25.09 24.62
N VAL A 441 -6.27 -24.34 24.99
CA VAL A 441 -6.22 -23.37 26.10
C VAL A 441 -6.37 -24.21 27.36
N GLU A 442 -5.30 -24.45 28.09
CA GLU A 442 -5.44 -24.82 29.50
C GLU A 442 -6.10 -23.64 30.20
N ASP A 443 -7.36 -23.76 30.56
CA ASP A 443 -8.02 -22.89 31.49
C ASP A 443 -7.35 -23.09 32.87
N ARG A 444 -6.19 -22.46 33.07
CA ARG A 444 -5.64 -22.30 34.41
C ARG A 444 -6.47 -21.20 35.10
N PRO A 445 -7.23 -21.54 36.15
CA PRO A 445 -7.83 -20.52 36.99
C PRO A 445 -6.71 -19.61 37.53
N MET A 446 -6.91 -18.31 37.49
CA MET A 446 -5.95 -17.24 37.87
C MET A 446 -5.53 -17.27 39.35
N SER A 447 -5.67 -18.38 40.07
CA SER A 447 -5.43 -18.50 41.52
C SER A 447 -4.36 -19.51 41.93
N GLN A 448 -3.58 -20.10 40.99
CA GLN A 448 -2.48 -20.98 41.42
C GLN A 448 -1.13 -20.25 41.26
N PRO A 449 -0.37 -20.06 42.36
CA PRO A 449 1.00 -19.54 42.30
C PRO A 449 1.90 -20.52 41.56
N VAL A 450 2.84 -19.97 40.80
CA VAL A 450 3.90 -20.71 40.13
C VAL A 450 4.72 -21.45 41.20
N GLN A 451 4.66 -22.76 41.23
CA GLN A 451 5.62 -23.56 42.01
C GLN A 451 7.00 -23.43 41.32
N PRO A 452 8.06 -23.08 42.08
CA PRO A 452 9.41 -23.10 41.51
C PRO A 452 9.76 -24.53 41.14
N ALA A 453 10.38 -24.67 39.95
CA ALA A 453 10.94 -25.92 39.50
C ALA A 453 12.11 -26.31 40.42
N GLU A 454 12.06 -27.52 40.97
CA GLU A 454 13.14 -28.16 41.70
C GLU A 454 14.32 -28.48 40.78
#